data_c8d602795a98f72a97c3c719743e12fc
#
_entry.id   c8d602795a98f72a97c3c719743e12fc
#
_cell.length_a   1.000
_cell.length_b   1.000
_cell.length_c   1.000
_cell.angle_alpha   90.00
_cell.angle_beta   90.00
_cell.angle_gamma   90.00
#
_symmetry.space_group_name_H-M   'P 1'
#
loop_
_entity.id
_entity.type
_entity.pdbx_description
1 polymer ?
#
loop_
_entity_poly.entity_id
_entity_poly.type
_entity_poly.pdbx_seq_one_letter_code
_entity_poly.pdbx_strand_id
1 'polypeptide(L)'
;MEKNRDLELYFQLLDYRCKLMMEQFAESAELFRKIKRQKETVKIADDIIQYYFFFFSGMYEFYEKNYLEAISCYKKAEMKLHKLTDEIEKAEFYYKIATAYYQIDDHFRSLNYSEKALSLFSKHKEYIDKTIGCEMILGSVQFELFRIKQAEEHYGRALDQAVSLQNRRIIGLIYHNMGLNYAKCSMPLLAEEHFRKALSIGVHEQSVFGINTLFELSHLMYKNGSPEEARRLCKEGFTRAAEQGEDEYAAKFRLIFALYDAGHPLDIELSLEYMSDKRLWPHVAELTKDIADYYMKSGDYEKSALYLEKSQHAKNQIYKMKEGLI
;
A
#
# COMPACT_ATOMS: atom_id res chain seq x y z
N MET A 1 11.94 30.19 27.42
CA MET A 1 12.24 28.74 27.43
C MET A 1 11.34 27.95 26.47
N GLU A 2 10.02 28.18 26.41
CA GLU A 2 9.10 27.44 25.51
C GLU A 2 9.41 27.62 24.03
N LYS A 3 9.60 28.86 23.56
CA LYS A 3 9.96 29.14 22.14
C LYS A 3 11.21 28.41 21.63
N ASN A 4 12.17 28.13 22.50
CA ASN A 4 13.39 27.44 22.11
C ASN A 4 13.17 25.92 21.92
N ARG A 5 12.22 25.36 22.69
CA ARG A 5 11.85 23.93 22.59
C ARG A 5 11.00 23.63 21.35
N ASP A 6 10.04 24.51 21.04
CA ASP A 6 9.21 24.39 19.84
C ASP A 6 10.07 24.49 18.57
N LEU A 7 11.06 25.37 18.57
CA LEU A 7 12.02 25.49 17.46
C LEU A 7 12.90 24.26 17.30
N GLU A 8 13.40 23.71 18.41
CA GLU A 8 14.19 22.46 18.41
C GLU A 8 13.37 21.29 17.86
N LEU A 9 12.11 21.15 18.32
CA LEU A 9 11.18 20.15 17.80
C LEU A 9 10.94 20.34 16.29
N TYR A 10 10.77 21.57 15.82
CA TYR A 10 10.58 21.87 14.41
C TYR A 10 11.77 21.41 13.56
N PHE A 11 13.01 21.67 14.00
CA PHE A 11 14.20 21.19 13.31
C PHE A 11 14.29 19.66 13.26
N GLN A 12 13.93 18.98 14.34
CA GLN A 12 13.89 17.51 14.36
C GLN A 12 12.83 16.95 13.40
N LEU A 13 11.68 17.60 13.30
CA LEU A 13 10.62 17.24 12.35
C LEU A 13 11.06 17.45 10.88
N LEU A 14 11.80 18.52 10.59
CA LEU A 14 12.38 18.74 9.27
C LEU A 14 13.46 17.69 8.94
N ASP A 15 14.33 17.35 9.88
CA ASP A 15 15.33 16.27 9.69
C ASP A 15 14.65 14.94 9.41
N TYR A 16 13.58 14.61 10.15
CA TYR A 16 12.76 13.44 9.87
C TYR A 16 12.22 13.44 8.42
N ARG A 17 11.65 14.57 7.97
CA ARG A 17 11.16 14.72 6.60
C ARG A 17 12.28 14.52 5.56
N CYS A 18 13.45 15.13 5.78
CA CYS A 18 14.60 14.97 4.90
C CYS A 18 15.04 13.50 4.79
N LYS A 19 15.12 12.78 5.91
CA LYS A 19 15.47 11.35 5.93
C LYS A 19 14.45 10.49 5.17
N LEU A 20 13.15 10.77 5.31
CA LEU A 20 12.11 10.11 4.53
C LEU A 20 12.26 10.36 3.02
N MET A 21 12.55 11.60 2.62
CA MET A 21 12.76 11.95 1.20
C MET A 21 14.01 11.29 0.61
N MET A 22 15.02 11.01 1.45
CA MET A 22 16.25 10.28 1.09
C MET A 22 16.10 8.76 1.15
N GLU A 23 14.89 8.25 1.37
CA GLU A 23 14.59 6.81 1.54
C GLU A 23 15.37 6.15 2.72
N GLN A 24 15.81 6.94 3.69
CA GLN A 24 16.49 6.47 4.91
C GLN A 24 15.46 6.04 5.97
N PHE A 25 14.67 5.02 5.65
CA PHE A 25 13.49 4.65 6.46
C PHE A 25 13.84 4.23 7.88
N ALA A 26 14.88 3.42 8.08
CA ALA A 26 15.28 2.95 9.42
C ALA A 26 15.71 4.10 10.34
N GLU A 27 16.51 5.03 9.81
CA GLU A 27 16.99 6.20 10.57
C GLU A 27 15.86 7.19 10.86
N SER A 28 14.96 7.39 9.89
CA SER A 28 13.79 8.25 10.08
C SER A 28 12.86 7.69 11.15
N ALA A 29 12.63 6.38 11.19
CA ALA A 29 11.80 5.73 12.19
C ALA A 29 12.42 5.85 13.60
N GLU A 30 13.73 5.68 13.74
CA GLU A 30 14.43 5.87 15.02
C GLU A 30 14.32 7.32 15.52
N LEU A 31 14.56 8.29 14.63
CA LEU A 31 14.45 9.71 14.95
C LEU A 31 13.01 10.04 15.40
N PHE A 32 12.01 9.56 14.66
CA PHE A 32 10.62 9.87 15.00
C PHE A 32 10.17 9.25 16.33
N ARG A 33 10.65 8.05 16.68
CA ARG A 33 10.40 7.46 18.01
C ARG A 33 10.97 8.32 19.14
N LYS A 34 12.13 8.95 18.94
CA LYS A 34 12.72 9.91 19.90
C LYS A 34 11.84 11.15 20.03
N ILE A 35 11.39 11.73 18.91
CA ILE A 35 10.48 12.88 18.88
C ILE A 35 9.16 12.58 19.62
N LYS A 36 8.55 11.42 19.36
CA LYS A 36 7.29 11.00 19.97
C LYS A 36 7.40 10.91 21.51
N ARG A 37 8.50 10.34 22.02
CA ARG A 37 8.77 10.28 23.49
C ARG A 37 8.93 11.66 24.12
N GLN A 38 9.58 12.60 23.45
CA GLN A 38 9.75 13.97 23.97
C GLN A 38 8.41 14.71 24.10
N LYS A 39 7.45 14.49 23.17
CA LYS A 39 6.15 15.15 23.20
C LYS A 39 5.26 14.69 24.35
N GLU A 40 5.38 13.46 24.82
CA GLU A 40 4.60 13.00 26.00
C GLU A 40 4.83 13.87 27.23
N THR A 41 5.94 14.63 27.26
CA THR A 41 6.34 15.51 28.36
C THR A 41 6.16 17.02 28.08
N VAL A 42 5.84 17.42 26.84
CA VAL A 42 5.85 18.83 26.44
C VAL A 42 4.58 19.20 25.64
N LYS A 43 3.88 20.27 26.06
CA LYS A 43 2.78 20.85 25.30
C LYS A 43 3.35 21.77 24.22
N ILE A 44 3.07 21.47 22.93
CA ILE A 44 3.47 22.32 21.81
C ILE A 44 2.51 23.51 21.76
N ALA A 45 3.04 24.74 21.78
CA ALA A 45 2.25 25.96 21.79
C ALA A 45 1.90 26.45 20.37
N ASP A 46 2.81 26.29 19.41
CA ASP A 46 2.65 26.76 18.04
C ASP A 46 1.77 25.81 17.20
N ASP A 47 0.74 26.37 16.54
CA ASP A 47 -0.21 25.62 15.72
C ASP A 47 0.42 24.98 14.47
N ILE A 48 1.43 25.64 13.86
CA ILE A 48 2.12 25.14 12.66
C ILE A 48 3.00 23.95 13.08
N ILE A 49 3.70 24.04 14.19
CA ILE A 49 4.53 22.96 14.73
C ILE A 49 3.65 21.78 15.14
N GLN A 50 2.45 22.04 15.71
CA GLN A 50 1.45 20.99 15.97
C GLN A 50 1.01 20.30 14.68
N TYR A 51 0.74 21.07 13.61
CA TYR A 51 0.41 20.51 12.30
C TYR A 51 1.51 19.55 11.83
N TYR A 52 2.76 20.00 11.76
CA TYR A 52 3.86 19.15 11.29
C TYR A 52 4.08 17.93 12.18
N PHE A 53 3.96 18.10 13.49
CA PHE A 53 4.08 16.97 14.40
C PHE A 53 3.02 15.90 14.10
N PHE A 54 1.75 16.27 13.98
CA PHE A 54 0.69 15.32 13.69
C PHE A 54 0.76 14.78 12.26
N PHE A 55 1.12 15.60 11.30
CA PHE A 55 1.29 15.18 9.92
C PHE A 55 2.39 14.13 9.78
N PHE A 56 3.55 14.39 10.37
CA PHE A 56 4.66 13.42 10.34
C PHE A 56 4.42 12.21 11.26
N SER A 57 3.66 12.36 12.34
CA SER A 57 3.17 11.20 13.08
C SER A 57 2.32 10.28 12.20
N GLY A 58 1.42 10.86 11.42
CA GLY A 58 0.62 10.12 10.45
C GLY A 58 1.47 9.42 9.40
N MET A 59 2.50 10.08 8.87
CA MET A 59 3.42 9.45 7.93
C MET A 59 4.20 8.29 8.57
N TYR A 60 4.69 8.46 9.78
CA TYR A 60 5.38 7.40 10.52
C TYR A 60 4.46 6.18 10.73
N GLU A 61 3.25 6.38 11.26
CA GLU A 61 2.29 5.29 11.48
C GLU A 61 1.89 4.62 10.16
N PHE A 62 1.81 5.38 9.07
CA PHE A 62 1.54 4.82 7.73
C PHE A 62 2.65 3.88 7.26
N TYR A 63 3.93 4.23 7.43
CA TYR A 63 5.06 3.37 7.11
C TYR A 63 5.15 2.12 8.00
N GLU A 64 4.75 2.24 9.28
CA GLU A 64 4.61 1.09 10.18
C GLU A 64 3.34 0.25 9.88
N LYS A 65 2.60 0.57 8.80
CA LYS A 65 1.33 -0.07 8.39
C LYS A 65 0.19 0.07 9.41
N ASN A 66 0.30 1.00 10.36
CA ASN A 66 -0.73 1.35 11.33
C ASN A 66 -1.68 2.40 10.73
N TYR A 67 -2.42 2.04 9.68
CA TYR A 67 -3.18 2.99 8.85
C TYR A 67 -4.24 3.78 9.61
N LEU A 68 -4.82 3.22 10.65
CA LEU A 68 -5.84 3.87 11.46
C LEU A 68 -5.25 4.95 12.36
N GLU A 69 -4.14 4.65 13.02
CA GLU A 69 -3.37 5.63 13.79
C GLU A 69 -2.84 6.73 12.87
N ALA A 70 -2.42 6.38 11.65
CA ALA A 70 -2.04 7.37 10.64
C ALA A 70 -3.18 8.33 10.35
N ILE A 71 -4.39 7.83 10.08
CA ILE A 71 -5.58 8.64 9.83
C ILE A 71 -5.94 9.49 11.06
N SER A 72 -5.90 8.92 12.27
CA SER A 72 -6.12 9.67 13.50
C SER A 72 -5.15 10.85 13.64
N CYS A 73 -3.86 10.62 13.35
CA CYS A 73 -2.85 11.68 13.35
C CYS A 73 -3.13 12.72 12.25
N TYR A 74 -3.44 12.28 11.02
CA TYR A 74 -3.79 13.19 9.92
C TYR A 74 -5.03 14.03 10.24
N LYS A 75 -6.06 13.48 10.91
CA LYS A 75 -7.23 14.24 11.35
C LYS A 75 -6.87 15.34 12.37
N LYS A 76 -5.93 15.07 13.27
CA LYS A 76 -5.41 16.11 14.20
C LYS A 76 -4.63 17.19 13.45
N ALA A 77 -3.85 16.81 12.42
CA ALA A 77 -3.17 17.78 11.56
C ALA A 77 -4.19 18.60 10.74
N GLU A 78 -5.25 17.98 10.22
CA GLU A 78 -6.29 18.65 9.43
C GLU A 78 -6.94 19.82 10.18
N MET A 79 -7.13 19.70 11.49
CA MET A 79 -7.67 20.80 12.32
C MET A 79 -6.79 22.06 12.27
N LYS A 80 -5.52 21.92 11.95
CA LYS A 80 -4.56 23.03 11.85
C LYS A 80 -4.24 23.43 10.40
N LEU A 81 -4.74 22.68 9.41
CA LEU A 81 -4.43 22.88 7.99
C LEU A 81 -4.76 24.29 7.47
N HIS A 82 -5.75 24.96 8.06
CA HIS A 82 -6.12 26.33 7.73
C HIS A 82 -5.04 27.37 8.08
N LYS A 83 -4.07 27.02 8.92
CA LYS A 83 -2.93 27.88 9.29
C LYS A 83 -1.82 27.87 8.22
N LEU A 84 -1.82 26.88 7.35
CA LEU A 84 -0.87 26.83 6.24
C LEU A 84 -1.29 27.81 5.13
N THR A 85 -0.33 28.51 4.58
CA THR A 85 -0.51 29.36 3.40
C THR A 85 -0.08 28.64 2.12
N ASP A 86 0.85 27.69 2.23
CA ASP A 86 1.42 26.94 1.12
C ASP A 86 0.41 25.91 0.56
N GLU A 87 0.01 26.09 -0.70
CA GLU A 87 -0.92 25.18 -1.39
C GLU A 87 -0.32 23.80 -1.65
N ILE A 88 0.99 23.74 -1.88
CA ILE A 88 1.70 22.46 -2.13
C ILE A 88 1.74 21.62 -0.85
N GLU A 89 2.00 22.23 0.29
CA GLU A 89 1.97 21.55 1.58
C GLU A 89 0.56 21.00 1.89
N LYS A 90 -0.49 21.76 1.54
CA LYS A 90 -1.88 21.27 1.63
C LYS A 90 -2.15 20.11 0.67
N ALA A 91 -1.63 20.19 -0.56
CA ALA A 91 -1.77 19.10 -1.53
C ALA A 91 -1.07 17.82 -1.06
N GLU A 92 0.14 17.94 -0.48
CA GLU A 92 0.85 16.79 0.09
C GLU A 92 0.07 16.17 1.25
N PHE A 93 -0.52 16.98 2.12
CA PHE A 93 -1.40 16.50 3.19
C PHE A 93 -2.59 15.73 2.61
N TYR A 94 -3.30 16.28 1.63
CA TYR A 94 -4.44 15.63 1.02
C TYR A 94 -4.05 14.30 0.33
N TYR A 95 -2.91 14.27 -0.34
CA TYR A 95 -2.38 13.06 -0.95
C TYR A 95 -2.09 11.95 0.07
N LYS A 96 -1.43 12.29 1.19
CA LYS A 96 -1.08 11.32 2.23
C LYS A 96 -2.31 10.75 2.95
N ILE A 97 -3.28 11.59 3.29
CA ILE A 97 -4.51 11.10 3.93
C ILE A 97 -5.38 10.30 2.95
N ALA A 98 -5.40 10.65 1.65
CA ALA A 98 -6.07 9.88 0.62
C ALA A 98 -5.51 8.46 0.52
N THR A 99 -4.17 8.36 0.49
CA THR A 99 -3.48 7.07 0.46
C THR A 99 -3.82 6.22 1.70
N ALA A 100 -3.89 6.84 2.89
CA ALA A 100 -4.23 6.13 4.11
C ALA A 100 -5.68 5.62 4.10
N TYR A 101 -6.63 6.42 3.60
CA TYR A 101 -8.02 5.97 3.44
C TYR A 101 -8.16 4.84 2.42
N TYR A 102 -7.37 4.88 1.34
CA TYR A 102 -7.34 3.78 0.37
C TYR A 102 -6.93 2.46 1.02
N GLN A 103 -5.91 2.47 1.90
CA GLN A 103 -5.42 1.27 2.59
C GLN A 103 -6.44 0.63 3.55
N ILE A 104 -7.46 1.36 3.96
CA ILE A 104 -8.53 0.85 4.82
C ILE A 104 -9.85 0.66 4.07
N ASP A 105 -9.83 0.64 2.73
CA ASP A 105 -11.00 0.51 1.86
C ASP A 105 -12.10 1.59 2.07
N ASP A 106 -11.71 2.77 2.56
CA ASP A 106 -12.61 3.93 2.58
C ASP A 106 -12.46 4.71 1.26
N HIS A 107 -13.01 4.11 0.20
CA HIS A 107 -12.86 4.61 -1.16
C HIS A 107 -13.48 5.99 -1.36
N PHE A 108 -14.58 6.30 -0.65
CA PHE A 108 -15.24 7.60 -0.77
C PHE A 108 -14.37 8.75 -0.24
N ARG A 109 -13.77 8.57 0.95
CA ARG A 109 -12.86 9.58 1.51
C ARG A 109 -11.56 9.65 0.72
N SER A 110 -11.02 8.50 0.29
CA SER A 110 -9.84 8.44 -0.57
C SER A 110 -10.06 9.24 -1.87
N LEU A 111 -11.20 9.06 -2.55
CA LEU A 111 -11.58 9.81 -3.76
C LEU A 111 -11.54 11.32 -3.50
N ASN A 112 -12.29 11.78 -2.49
CA ASN A 112 -12.43 13.20 -2.18
C ASN A 112 -11.09 13.88 -1.88
N TYR A 113 -10.23 13.22 -1.07
CA TYR A 113 -8.91 13.77 -0.76
C TYR A 113 -7.95 13.71 -1.95
N SER A 114 -8.01 12.67 -2.79
CA SER A 114 -7.20 12.57 -4.01
C SER A 114 -7.56 13.66 -5.02
N GLU A 115 -8.85 13.96 -5.21
CA GLU A 115 -9.30 15.05 -6.08
C GLU A 115 -8.80 16.42 -5.58
N LYS A 116 -8.86 16.67 -4.26
CA LYS A 116 -8.30 17.90 -3.66
C LYS A 116 -6.79 18.00 -3.90
N ALA A 117 -6.05 16.93 -3.69
CA ALA A 117 -4.62 16.90 -3.94
C ALA A 117 -4.30 17.17 -5.42
N LEU A 118 -4.96 16.47 -6.34
CA LEU A 118 -4.81 16.62 -7.77
C LEU A 118 -5.09 18.06 -8.22
N SER A 119 -6.18 18.66 -7.72
CA SER A 119 -6.58 20.03 -8.07
C SER A 119 -5.54 21.10 -7.70
N LEU A 120 -4.75 20.84 -6.67
CA LEU A 120 -3.66 21.74 -6.25
C LEU A 120 -2.37 21.43 -7.00
N PHE A 121 -1.92 20.16 -7.03
CA PHE A 121 -0.68 19.79 -7.72
C PHE A 121 -0.71 20.14 -9.22
N SER A 122 -1.86 19.94 -9.90
CA SER A 122 -1.99 20.18 -11.35
C SER A 122 -1.77 21.62 -11.77
N LYS A 123 -1.83 22.58 -10.84
CA LYS A 123 -1.48 23.99 -11.11
C LYS A 123 0.02 24.22 -11.29
N HIS A 124 0.85 23.26 -10.89
CA HIS A 124 2.30 23.38 -10.78
C HIS A 124 3.00 22.25 -11.54
N LYS A 125 3.59 22.57 -12.68
CA LYS A 125 4.22 21.57 -13.56
C LYS A 125 5.40 20.83 -12.92
N GLU A 126 6.07 21.44 -11.96
CA GLU A 126 7.18 20.84 -11.20
C GLU A 126 6.77 19.69 -10.31
N TYR A 127 5.45 19.53 -10.03
CA TYR A 127 4.89 18.44 -9.22
C TYR A 127 4.16 17.38 -10.05
N ILE A 128 4.56 17.21 -11.31
CA ILE A 128 3.95 16.21 -12.21
C ILE A 128 4.03 14.78 -11.66
N ASP A 129 5.09 14.42 -10.94
CA ASP A 129 5.22 13.14 -10.25
C ASP A 129 4.13 12.94 -9.18
N LYS A 130 3.73 14.02 -8.50
CA LYS A 130 2.63 14.00 -7.52
C LYS A 130 1.27 13.89 -8.20
N THR A 131 1.10 14.55 -9.36
CA THR A 131 -0.14 14.39 -10.15
C THR A 131 -0.29 12.96 -10.63
N ILE A 132 0.78 12.31 -11.08
CA ILE A 132 0.77 10.88 -11.43
C ILE A 132 0.30 10.02 -10.24
N GLY A 133 0.84 10.27 -9.05
CA GLY A 133 0.43 9.55 -7.84
C GLY A 133 -1.07 9.73 -7.52
N CYS A 134 -1.59 10.96 -7.66
CA CYS A 134 -3.03 11.22 -7.47
C CYS A 134 -3.89 10.49 -8.52
N GLU A 135 -3.49 10.54 -9.80
CA GLU A 135 -4.19 9.84 -10.89
C GLU A 135 -4.20 8.32 -10.65
N MET A 136 -3.11 7.74 -10.16
CA MET A 136 -3.05 6.31 -9.83
C MET A 136 -4.00 5.94 -8.68
N ILE A 137 -4.10 6.74 -7.62
CA ILE A 137 -5.05 6.50 -6.53
C ILE A 137 -6.48 6.61 -7.04
N LEU A 138 -6.79 7.66 -7.83
CA LEU A 138 -8.10 7.86 -8.42
C LEU A 138 -8.48 6.68 -9.33
N GLY A 139 -7.56 6.22 -10.17
CA GLY A 139 -7.76 5.03 -10.99
C GLY A 139 -8.08 3.79 -10.17
N SER A 140 -7.29 3.52 -9.11
CA SER A 140 -7.54 2.39 -8.23
C SER A 140 -8.90 2.48 -7.53
N VAL A 141 -9.27 3.66 -7.01
CA VAL A 141 -10.58 3.88 -6.36
C VAL A 141 -11.73 3.67 -7.35
N GLN A 142 -11.60 4.13 -8.59
CA GLN A 142 -12.65 3.92 -9.60
C GLN A 142 -12.80 2.43 -9.95
N PHE A 143 -11.72 1.65 -10.00
CA PHE A 143 -11.81 0.19 -10.14
C PHE A 143 -12.56 -0.46 -8.97
N GLU A 144 -12.27 -0.08 -7.72
CA GLU A 144 -12.98 -0.59 -6.53
C GLU A 144 -14.47 -0.26 -6.56
N LEU A 145 -14.85 0.84 -7.22
CA LEU A 145 -16.24 1.24 -7.45
C LEU A 145 -16.84 0.61 -8.73
N PHE A 146 -16.15 -0.31 -9.38
CA PHE A 146 -16.54 -0.94 -10.67
C PHE A 146 -16.77 0.05 -11.83
N ARG A 147 -16.12 1.21 -11.77
CA ARG A 147 -16.16 2.25 -12.80
C ARG A 147 -14.95 2.14 -13.71
N ILE A 148 -14.84 1.01 -14.41
CA ILE A 148 -13.63 0.59 -15.15
C ILE A 148 -13.18 1.64 -16.16
N LYS A 149 -14.10 2.19 -16.97
CA LYS A 149 -13.75 3.21 -17.96
C LYS A 149 -13.11 4.47 -17.34
N GLN A 150 -13.66 4.94 -16.24
CA GLN A 150 -13.12 6.10 -15.52
C GLN A 150 -11.74 5.78 -14.92
N ALA A 151 -11.57 4.56 -14.42
CA ALA A 151 -10.28 4.09 -13.93
C ALA A 151 -9.21 4.06 -15.03
N GLU A 152 -9.54 3.53 -16.20
CA GLU A 152 -8.65 3.52 -17.37
C GLU A 152 -8.26 4.92 -17.83
N GLU A 153 -9.19 5.89 -17.78
CA GLU A 153 -8.91 7.29 -18.10
C GLU A 153 -7.88 7.89 -17.12
N HIS A 154 -8.01 7.61 -15.82
CA HIS A 154 -7.04 8.06 -14.81
C HIS A 154 -5.66 7.42 -15.03
N TYR A 155 -5.61 6.10 -15.21
CA TYR A 155 -4.35 5.41 -15.49
C TYR A 155 -3.72 5.80 -16.82
N GLY A 156 -4.53 6.10 -17.84
CA GLY A 156 -4.05 6.63 -19.12
C GLY A 156 -3.31 7.95 -18.93
N ARG A 157 -3.92 8.91 -18.21
CA ARG A 157 -3.25 10.20 -17.89
C ARG A 157 -1.98 10.02 -17.07
N ALA A 158 -2.00 9.12 -16.08
CA ALA A 158 -0.82 8.80 -15.30
C ALA A 158 0.31 8.24 -16.18
N LEU A 159 -0.02 7.33 -17.10
CA LEU A 159 0.93 6.70 -18.01
C LEU A 159 1.53 7.72 -18.98
N ASP A 160 0.72 8.57 -19.60
CA ASP A 160 1.16 9.61 -20.54
C ASP A 160 2.15 10.56 -19.85
N GLN A 161 1.85 10.98 -18.63
CA GLN A 161 2.74 11.82 -17.83
C GLN A 161 4.04 11.09 -17.47
N ALA A 162 3.97 9.84 -17.01
CA ALA A 162 5.15 9.05 -16.66
C ALA A 162 6.07 8.78 -17.87
N VAL A 163 5.49 8.56 -19.06
CA VAL A 163 6.21 8.42 -20.32
C VAL A 163 6.90 9.73 -20.69
N SER A 164 6.21 10.88 -20.56
CA SER A 164 6.79 12.18 -20.84
C SER A 164 8.01 12.50 -19.94
N LEU A 165 8.01 12.01 -18.71
CA LEU A 165 9.14 12.11 -17.76
C LEU A 165 10.22 11.03 -17.99
N GLN A 166 9.99 10.08 -18.90
CA GLN A 166 10.84 8.88 -19.08
C GLN A 166 11.07 8.09 -17.77
N ASN A 167 10.10 8.18 -16.83
CA ASN A 167 10.21 7.54 -15.52
C ASN A 167 9.77 6.07 -15.59
N ARG A 168 10.71 5.21 -16.01
CA ARG A 168 10.46 3.77 -16.18
C ARG A 168 9.98 3.08 -14.89
N ARG A 169 10.45 3.54 -13.70
CA ARG A 169 10.00 2.99 -12.41
C ARG A 169 8.50 3.22 -12.22
N ILE A 170 8.02 4.43 -12.44
CA ILE A 170 6.61 4.78 -12.31
C ILE A 170 5.76 4.06 -13.37
N ILE A 171 6.24 3.96 -14.62
CA ILE A 171 5.54 3.23 -15.68
C ILE A 171 5.31 1.77 -15.26
N GLY A 172 6.34 1.10 -14.71
CA GLY A 172 6.22 -0.26 -14.21
C GLY A 172 5.19 -0.38 -13.08
N LEU A 173 5.18 0.58 -12.15
CA LEU A 173 4.21 0.61 -11.04
C LEU A 173 2.77 0.85 -11.52
N ILE A 174 2.57 1.69 -12.54
CA ILE A 174 1.26 1.90 -13.16
C ILE A 174 0.75 0.59 -13.76
N TYR A 175 1.55 -0.12 -14.56
CA TYR A 175 1.15 -1.40 -15.12
C TYR A 175 0.87 -2.46 -14.04
N HIS A 176 1.69 -2.51 -12.99
CA HIS A 176 1.42 -3.39 -11.85
C HIS A 176 0.04 -3.12 -11.22
N ASN A 177 -0.26 -1.87 -10.90
CA ASN A 177 -1.54 -1.50 -10.29
C ASN A 177 -2.73 -1.75 -11.22
N MET A 178 -2.59 -1.52 -12.52
CA MET A 178 -3.61 -1.90 -13.50
C MET A 178 -3.85 -3.41 -13.49
N GLY A 179 -2.78 -4.22 -13.45
CA GLY A 179 -2.87 -5.67 -13.32
C GLY A 179 -3.65 -6.10 -12.09
N LEU A 180 -3.34 -5.55 -10.90
CA LEU A 180 -4.07 -5.81 -9.66
C LEU A 180 -5.57 -5.48 -9.79
N ASN A 181 -5.88 -4.32 -10.37
CA ASN A 181 -7.27 -3.87 -10.49
C ASN A 181 -8.05 -4.74 -11.48
N TYR A 182 -7.47 -5.13 -12.62
CA TYR A 182 -8.11 -6.07 -13.54
C TYR A 182 -8.30 -7.46 -12.91
N ALA A 183 -7.35 -7.95 -12.11
CA ALA A 183 -7.49 -9.21 -11.39
C ALA A 183 -8.69 -9.17 -10.42
N LYS A 184 -8.84 -8.08 -9.66
CA LYS A 184 -9.99 -7.86 -8.76
C LYS A 184 -11.32 -7.79 -9.51
N CYS A 185 -11.33 -7.21 -10.71
CA CYS A 185 -12.52 -7.16 -11.57
C CYS A 185 -12.80 -8.47 -12.33
N SER A 186 -12.10 -9.56 -12.00
CA SER A 186 -12.24 -10.86 -12.68
C SER A 186 -11.95 -10.78 -14.19
N MET A 187 -10.97 -9.97 -14.59
CA MET A 187 -10.50 -9.82 -15.96
C MET A 187 -9.05 -10.39 -16.09
N PRO A 188 -8.89 -11.73 -16.01
CA PRO A 188 -7.57 -12.34 -15.83
C PRO A 188 -6.63 -12.12 -17.02
N LEU A 189 -7.14 -12.06 -18.26
CA LEU A 189 -6.30 -11.84 -19.43
C LEU A 189 -5.68 -10.42 -19.44
N LEU A 190 -6.45 -9.41 -19.06
CA LEU A 190 -5.95 -8.04 -18.94
C LEU A 190 -4.99 -7.91 -17.75
N ALA A 191 -5.29 -8.57 -16.65
CA ALA A 191 -4.40 -8.62 -15.49
C ALA A 191 -3.02 -9.20 -15.87
N GLU A 192 -3.02 -10.35 -16.55
CA GLU A 192 -1.80 -11.00 -17.05
C GLU A 192 -1.02 -10.07 -17.97
N GLU A 193 -1.67 -9.48 -18.97
CA GLU A 193 -1.04 -8.54 -19.91
C GLU A 193 -0.30 -7.42 -19.17
N HIS A 194 -0.95 -6.81 -18.18
CA HIS A 194 -0.40 -5.67 -17.47
C HIS A 194 0.72 -6.09 -16.49
N PHE A 195 0.62 -7.22 -15.82
CA PHE A 195 1.72 -7.74 -15.01
C PHE A 195 2.95 -8.07 -15.87
N ARG A 196 2.76 -8.65 -17.06
CA ARG A 196 3.88 -8.92 -17.99
C ARG A 196 4.50 -7.62 -18.51
N LYS A 197 3.70 -6.59 -18.82
CA LYS A 197 4.22 -5.25 -19.16
C LYS A 197 5.05 -4.68 -18.00
N ALA A 198 4.59 -4.77 -16.77
CA ALA A 198 5.35 -4.30 -15.61
C ALA A 198 6.70 -5.04 -15.50
N LEU A 199 6.72 -6.36 -15.59
CA LEU A 199 7.95 -7.19 -15.54
C LEU A 199 8.88 -6.98 -16.73
N SER A 200 8.40 -6.51 -17.88
CA SER A 200 9.25 -6.17 -19.03
C SER A 200 10.10 -4.91 -18.80
N ILE A 201 9.85 -4.18 -17.72
CA ILE A 201 10.56 -2.96 -17.34
C ILE A 201 11.62 -3.34 -16.29
N GLY A 202 12.88 -3.51 -16.71
CA GLY A 202 13.95 -4.05 -15.85
C GLY A 202 14.12 -3.35 -14.50
N VAL A 203 13.94 -2.01 -14.43
CA VAL A 203 14.00 -1.27 -13.15
C VAL A 203 12.87 -1.68 -12.21
N HIS A 204 11.66 -1.95 -12.74
CA HIS A 204 10.54 -2.45 -11.96
C HIS A 204 10.76 -3.91 -11.57
N GLU A 205 11.12 -4.71 -12.55
CA GLU A 205 11.35 -6.16 -12.40
C GLU A 205 12.36 -6.45 -11.29
N GLN A 206 13.45 -5.68 -11.19
CA GLN A 206 14.53 -5.86 -10.19
C GLN A 206 14.18 -5.27 -8.81
N SER A 207 13.09 -4.55 -8.67
CA SER A 207 12.65 -3.94 -7.41
C SER A 207 11.79 -4.89 -6.56
N VAL A 208 11.54 -4.50 -5.30
CA VAL A 208 10.54 -5.17 -4.43
C VAL A 208 9.16 -5.21 -5.09
N PHE A 209 8.79 -4.18 -5.87
CA PHE A 209 7.54 -4.18 -6.64
C PHE A 209 7.53 -5.25 -7.74
N GLY A 210 8.70 -5.61 -8.30
CA GLY A 210 8.84 -6.73 -9.23
C GLY A 210 8.57 -8.07 -8.55
N ILE A 211 9.04 -8.26 -7.30
CA ILE A 211 8.72 -9.45 -6.49
C ILE A 211 7.21 -9.54 -6.27
N ASN A 212 6.56 -8.44 -5.92
CA ASN A 212 5.09 -8.39 -5.80
C ASN A 212 4.41 -8.77 -7.12
N THR A 213 4.87 -8.21 -8.25
CA THR A 213 4.30 -8.52 -9.57
C THR A 213 4.48 -9.99 -9.94
N LEU A 214 5.63 -10.60 -9.61
CA LEU A 214 5.86 -12.04 -9.79
C LEU A 214 4.90 -12.88 -8.93
N PHE A 215 4.65 -12.45 -7.68
CA PHE A 215 3.66 -13.11 -6.82
C PHE A 215 2.27 -13.08 -7.46
N GLU A 216 1.77 -11.91 -7.81
CA GLU A 216 0.44 -11.74 -8.40
C GLU A 216 0.28 -12.51 -9.71
N LEU A 217 1.29 -12.45 -10.59
CA LEU A 217 1.26 -13.18 -11.85
C LEU A 217 1.31 -14.70 -11.63
N SER A 218 2.19 -15.20 -10.75
CA SER A 218 2.26 -16.64 -10.46
C SER A 218 0.97 -17.18 -9.85
N HIS A 219 0.36 -16.42 -8.94
CA HIS A 219 -0.92 -16.76 -8.34
C HIS A 219 -2.05 -16.78 -9.38
N LEU A 220 -2.09 -15.78 -10.26
CA LEU A 220 -3.02 -15.72 -11.37
C LEU A 220 -2.86 -16.93 -12.31
N MET A 221 -1.63 -17.31 -12.66
CA MET A 221 -1.35 -18.45 -13.51
C MET A 221 -1.82 -19.77 -12.87
N TYR A 222 -1.61 -19.97 -11.58
CA TYR A 222 -2.16 -21.13 -10.88
C TYR A 222 -3.71 -21.16 -10.94
N LYS A 223 -4.37 -20.04 -10.70
CA LYS A 223 -5.83 -19.94 -10.74
C LYS A 223 -6.41 -20.17 -12.15
N ASN A 224 -5.66 -19.81 -13.17
CA ASN A 224 -6.05 -19.97 -14.59
C ASN A 224 -5.64 -21.32 -15.21
N GLY A 225 -5.07 -22.24 -14.45
CA GLY A 225 -4.73 -23.57 -14.92
C GLY A 225 -3.46 -23.66 -15.76
N SER A 226 -2.50 -22.77 -15.54
CA SER A 226 -1.16 -22.76 -16.15
C SER A 226 -0.06 -23.11 -15.10
N PRO A 227 -0.08 -24.33 -14.51
CA PRO A 227 0.73 -24.65 -13.33
C PRO A 227 2.23 -24.66 -13.61
N GLU A 228 2.67 -25.01 -14.82
CA GLU A 228 4.11 -25.07 -15.14
C GLU A 228 4.75 -23.68 -15.14
N GLU A 229 4.09 -22.73 -15.77
CA GLU A 229 4.55 -21.33 -15.76
C GLU A 229 4.42 -20.71 -14.37
N ALA A 230 3.29 -20.95 -13.69
CA ALA A 230 3.10 -20.52 -12.32
C ALA A 230 4.22 -20.99 -11.39
N ARG A 231 4.60 -22.26 -11.49
CA ARG A 231 5.70 -22.87 -10.73
C ARG A 231 7.04 -22.17 -10.99
N ARG A 232 7.33 -21.89 -12.25
CA ARG A 232 8.56 -21.18 -12.63
C ARG A 232 8.62 -19.78 -12.02
N LEU A 233 7.56 -18.99 -12.20
CA LEU A 233 7.45 -17.64 -11.65
C LEU A 233 7.48 -17.64 -10.11
N CYS A 234 6.78 -18.59 -9.49
CA CYS A 234 6.74 -18.74 -8.04
C CYS A 234 8.13 -19.03 -7.46
N LYS A 235 8.90 -19.96 -8.06
CA LYS A 235 10.27 -20.26 -7.62
C LYS A 235 11.19 -19.06 -7.79
N GLU A 236 11.11 -18.38 -8.92
CA GLU A 236 11.89 -17.17 -9.20
C GLU A 236 11.57 -16.08 -8.15
N GLY A 237 10.29 -15.79 -7.92
CA GLY A 237 9.87 -14.79 -6.95
C GLY A 237 10.26 -15.13 -5.51
N PHE A 238 10.12 -16.42 -5.12
CA PHE A 238 10.55 -16.89 -3.79
C PHE A 238 12.06 -16.71 -3.58
N THR A 239 12.88 -17.10 -4.57
CA THR A 239 14.34 -16.92 -4.49
C THR A 239 14.70 -15.45 -4.32
N ARG A 240 14.13 -14.56 -5.11
CA ARG A 240 14.38 -13.12 -5.00
C ARG A 240 13.92 -12.53 -3.69
N ALA A 241 12.75 -12.95 -3.20
CA ALA A 241 12.24 -12.52 -1.90
C ALA A 241 13.20 -12.93 -0.77
N ALA A 242 13.70 -14.15 -0.79
CA ALA A 242 14.67 -14.65 0.19
C ALA A 242 16.01 -13.89 0.13
N GLU A 243 16.53 -13.64 -1.07
CA GLU A 243 17.79 -12.91 -1.28
C GLU A 243 17.72 -11.44 -0.84
N GLN A 244 16.56 -10.82 -0.98
CA GLN A 244 16.35 -9.42 -0.59
C GLN A 244 15.80 -9.23 0.83
N GLY A 245 15.57 -10.32 1.58
CA GLY A 245 15.04 -10.28 2.94
C GLY A 245 13.57 -9.89 3.01
N GLU A 246 12.81 -10.13 1.94
CA GLU A 246 11.38 -9.83 1.84
C GLU A 246 10.53 -11.00 2.36
N ASP A 247 10.60 -11.23 3.68
CA ASP A 247 9.98 -12.38 4.36
C ASP A 247 8.47 -12.48 4.11
N GLU A 248 7.77 -11.35 3.97
CA GLU A 248 6.34 -11.32 3.65
C GLU A 248 6.05 -12.00 2.32
N TYR A 249 6.81 -11.65 1.27
CA TYR A 249 6.64 -12.25 -0.04
C TYR A 249 7.12 -13.70 -0.06
N ALA A 250 8.20 -14.02 0.66
CA ALA A 250 8.64 -15.41 0.80
C ALA A 250 7.53 -16.29 1.41
N ALA A 251 6.83 -15.80 2.45
CA ALA A 251 5.69 -16.51 3.05
C ALA A 251 4.52 -16.65 2.06
N LYS A 252 4.19 -15.60 1.30
CA LYS A 252 3.14 -15.64 0.28
C LYS A 252 3.44 -16.65 -0.83
N PHE A 253 4.66 -16.67 -1.38
CA PHE A 253 5.07 -17.65 -2.40
C PHE A 253 5.04 -19.07 -1.86
N ARG A 254 5.51 -19.31 -0.63
CA ARG A 254 5.46 -20.62 0.02
C ARG A 254 4.02 -21.10 0.13
N LEU A 255 3.09 -20.23 0.52
CA LEU A 255 1.67 -20.56 0.65
C LEU A 255 1.07 -20.98 -0.69
N ILE A 256 1.22 -20.19 -1.76
CA ILE A 256 0.60 -20.53 -3.05
C ILE A 256 1.23 -21.77 -3.66
N PHE A 257 2.53 -21.99 -3.46
CA PHE A 257 3.21 -23.21 -3.91
C PHE A 257 2.66 -24.44 -3.14
N ALA A 258 2.45 -24.34 -1.83
CA ALA A 258 1.86 -25.42 -1.03
C ALA A 258 0.41 -25.71 -1.40
N LEU A 259 -0.33 -24.68 -1.80
CA LEU A 259 -1.75 -24.83 -2.15
C LEU A 259 -1.96 -25.47 -3.53
N TYR A 260 -1.20 -25.03 -4.53
CA TYR A 260 -1.47 -25.38 -5.94
C TYR A 260 -0.49 -26.39 -6.55
N ASP A 261 0.60 -26.71 -5.87
CA ASP A 261 1.66 -27.55 -6.42
C ASP A 261 2.08 -28.65 -5.42
N ALA A 262 3.35 -28.86 -5.23
CA ALA A 262 3.95 -29.96 -4.47
C ALA A 262 4.46 -29.55 -3.07
N GLY A 263 3.93 -28.46 -2.51
CA GLY A 263 4.31 -28.00 -1.18
C GLY A 263 3.66 -28.82 -0.06
N HIS A 264 4.21 -28.71 1.15
CA HIS A 264 3.66 -29.38 2.32
C HIS A 264 2.48 -28.59 2.88
N PRO A 265 1.34 -29.20 3.24
CA PRO A 265 0.17 -28.50 3.79
C PRO A 265 0.48 -27.62 5.02
N LEU A 266 1.47 -28.00 5.82
CA LEU A 266 1.93 -27.22 6.97
C LEU A 266 2.49 -25.84 6.54
N ASP A 267 3.02 -25.71 5.35
CA ASP A 267 3.56 -24.43 4.84
C ASP A 267 2.47 -23.38 4.68
N ILE A 268 1.21 -23.79 4.42
CA ILE A 268 0.06 -22.89 4.39
C ILE A 268 -0.16 -22.28 5.77
N GLU A 269 -0.23 -23.12 6.81
CA GLU A 269 -0.49 -22.67 8.18
C GLU A 269 0.65 -21.79 8.71
N LEU A 270 1.90 -22.20 8.52
CA LEU A 270 3.08 -21.42 8.94
C LEU A 270 3.13 -20.04 8.26
N SER A 271 2.74 -19.98 6.97
CA SER A 271 2.70 -18.70 6.25
C SER A 271 1.57 -17.79 6.74
N LEU A 272 0.39 -18.35 7.04
CA LEU A 272 -0.74 -17.62 7.61
C LEU A 272 -0.45 -17.14 9.03
N GLU A 273 0.21 -17.97 9.86
CA GLU A 273 0.65 -17.61 11.21
C GLU A 273 1.63 -16.43 11.17
N TYR A 274 2.68 -16.53 10.34
CA TYR A 274 3.62 -15.43 10.14
C TYR A 274 2.91 -14.12 9.76
N MET A 275 2.00 -14.15 8.78
CA MET A 275 1.28 -12.96 8.36
C MET A 275 0.34 -12.42 9.46
N SER A 276 -0.26 -13.29 10.24
CA SER A 276 -1.13 -12.91 11.38
C SER A 276 -0.33 -12.25 12.50
N ASP A 277 0.83 -12.77 12.84
CA ASP A 277 1.75 -12.20 13.84
C ASP A 277 2.25 -10.81 13.42
N LYS A 278 2.44 -10.61 12.12
CA LYS A 278 2.78 -9.31 11.53
C LYS A 278 1.55 -8.41 11.32
N ARG A 279 0.36 -8.84 11.72
CA ARG A 279 -0.93 -8.12 11.56
C ARG A 279 -1.26 -7.76 10.11
N LEU A 280 -0.80 -8.55 9.16
CA LEU A 280 -1.08 -8.38 7.73
C LEU A 280 -2.50 -8.89 7.38
N TRP A 281 -3.48 -8.47 8.17
CA TRP A 281 -4.86 -8.97 8.09
C TRP A 281 -5.52 -8.88 6.71
N PRO A 282 -5.29 -7.83 5.89
CA PRO A 282 -5.82 -7.80 4.52
C PRO A 282 -5.33 -8.98 3.68
N HIS A 283 -4.04 -9.31 3.74
CA HIS A 283 -3.47 -10.44 3.01
C HIS A 283 -3.95 -11.79 3.58
N VAL A 284 -4.08 -11.91 4.90
CA VAL A 284 -4.65 -13.11 5.53
C VAL A 284 -6.08 -13.32 5.06
N ALA A 285 -6.91 -12.25 5.02
CA ALA A 285 -8.30 -12.35 4.59
C ALA A 285 -8.44 -12.78 3.12
N GLU A 286 -7.60 -12.24 2.25
CA GLU A 286 -7.59 -12.55 0.83
C GLU A 286 -7.11 -13.98 0.56
N LEU A 287 -5.93 -14.33 1.06
CA LEU A 287 -5.33 -15.64 0.81
C LEU A 287 -6.15 -16.79 1.44
N THR A 288 -6.71 -16.59 2.63
CA THR A 288 -7.60 -17.62 3.23
C THR A 288 -8.88 -17.80 2.44
N LYS A 289 -9.41 -16.73 1.83
CA LYS A 289 -10.54 -16.83 0.89
C LYS A 289 -10.13 -17.64 -0.35
N ASP A 290 -8.98 -17.38 -0.94
CA ASP A 290 -8.50 -18.13 -2.11
C ASP A 290 -8.26 -19.61 -1.80
N ILE A 291 -7.74 -19.91 -0.61
CA ILE A 291 -7.61 -21.30 -0.13
C ILE A 291 -8.99 -21.96 -0.01
N ALA A 292 -9.97 -21.26 0.55
CA ALA A 292 -11.34 -21.76 0.67
C ALA A 292 -11.95 -22.05 -0.71
N ASP A 293 -11.77 -21.14 -1.67
CA ASP A 293 -12.25 -21.30 -3.04
C ASP A 293 -11.58 -22.49 -3.75
N TYR A 294 -10.30 -22.73 -3.49
CA TYR A 294 -9.57 -23.90 -3.99
C TYR A 294 -10.17 -25.21 -3.45
N TYR A 295 -10.37 -25.31 -2.13
CA TYR A 295 -10.97 -26.49 -1.51
C TYR A 295 -12.43 -26.68 -1.89
N MET A 296 -13.19 -25.61 -2.09
CA MET A 296 -14.56 -25.67 -2.62
C MET A 296 -14.58 -26.34 -4.01
N LYS A 297 -13.69 -25.93 -4.90
CA LYS A 297 -13.57 -26.49 -6.26
C LYS A 297 -13.10 -27.94 -6.26
N SER A 298 -12.28 -28.35 -5.29
CA SER A 298 -11.83 -29.75 -5.13
C SER A 298 -12.82 -30.66 -4.41
N GLY A 299 -13.94 -30.09 -3.91
CA GLY A 299 -14.98 -30.84 -3.19
C GLY A 299 -14.69 -31.09 -1.69
N ASP A 300 -13.61 -30.52 -1.14
CA ASP A 300 -13.29 -30.57 0.29
C ASP A 300 -13.99 -29.41 1.01
N TYR A 301 -15.29 -29.58 1.24
CA TYR A 301 -16.14 -28.55 1.85
C TYR A 301 -15.79 -28.27 3.31
N GLU A 302 -15.23 -29.23 4.03
CA GLU A 302 -14.82 -29.05 5.43
C GLU A 302 -13.64 -28.07 5.52
N LYS A 303 -12.59 -28.28 4.73
CA LYS A 303 -11.49 -27.33 4.66
C LYS A 303 -11.92 -25.98 4.09
N SER A 304 -12.79 -25.98 3.08
CA SER A 304 -13.32 -24.72 2.54
C SER A 304 -14.00 -23.91 3.64
N ALA A 305 -14.88 -24.52 4.45
CA ALA A 305 -15.54 -23.84 5.56
C ALA A 305 -14.55 -23.30 6.59
N LEU A 306 -13.55 -24.10 6.97
CA LEU A 306 -12.49 -23.70 7.92
C LEU A 306 -11.76 -22.44 7.45
N TYR A 307 -11.35 -22.37 6.16
CA TYR A 307 -10.64 -21.22 5.64
C TYR A 307 -11.54 -20.01 5.41
N LEU A 308 -12.84 -20.18 5.15
CA LEU A 308 -13.82 -19.09 5.18
C LEU A 308 -13.96 -18.47 6.58
N GLU A 309 -13.96 -19.29 7.63
CA GLU A 309 -13.96 -18.80 9.02
C GLU A 309 -12.68 -18.00 9.32
N LYS A 310 -11.51 -18.49 8.90
CA LYS A 310 -10.24 -17.74 9.04
C LYS A 310 -10.28 -16.42 8.27
N SER A 311 -10.84 -16.38 7.05
CA SER A 311 -11.03 -15.15 6.28
C SER A 311 -11.95 -14.18 7.01
N GLN A 312 -13.06 -14.65 7.54
CA GLN A 312 -13.99 -13.82 8.31
C GLN A 312 -13.36 -13.30 9.60
N HIS A 313 -12.56 -14.13 10.28
CA HIS A 313 -11.78 -13.69 11.44
C HIS A 313 -10.83 -12.54 11.09
N ALA A 314 -10.05 -12.67 10.01
CA ALA A 314 -9.13 -11.65 9.56
C ALA A 314 -9.86 -10.33 9.20
N LYS A 315 -11.02 -10.40 8.53
CA LYS A 315 -11.89 -9.25 8.27
C LYS A 315 -12.37 -8.59 9.56
N ASN A 316 -12.75 -9.38 10.56
CA ASN A 316 -13.14 -8.85 11.86
C ASN A 316 -11.98 -8.14 12.58
N GLN A 317 -10.73 -8.59 12.42
CA GLN A 317 -9.58 -7.85 12.93
C GLN A 317 -9.43 -6.50 12.23
N ILE A 318 -9.61 -6.44 10.89
CA ILE A 318 -9.62 -5.19 10.13
C ILE A 318 -10.72 -4.26 10.64
N TYR A 319 -11.95 -4.76 10.87
CA TYR A 319 -13.07 -3.96 11.41
C TYR A 319 -12.78 -3.43 12.82
N LYS A 320 -12.27 -4.27 13.74
CA LYS A 320 -11.87 -3.83 15.08
C LYS A 320 -10.83 -2.72 15.04
N MET A 321 -9.88 -2.83 14.11
CA MET A 321 -8.93 -1.76 13.88
C MET A 321 -9.63 -0.48 13.41
N LYS A 322 -10.70 -0.55 12.59
CA LYS A 322 -11.49 0.60 12.11
C LYS A 322 -12.38 1.22 13.19
N GLU A 323 -12.95 0.44 14.10
CA GLU A 323 -13.83 0.93 15.19
C GLU A 323 -13.11 1.85 16.17
N GLY A 324 -11.81 1.69 16.37
CA GLY A 324 -11.01 2.60 17.19
C GLY A 324 -10.84 4.03 16.61
N LEU A 325 -11.43 4.33 15.43
CA LEU A 325 -11.39 5.63 14.76
C LEU A 325 -12.69 6.44 14.88
N ILE A 326 -13.76 5.83 15.35
CA ILE A 326 -15.06 6.49 15.55
C ILE A 326 -15.11 7.04 16.98
#